data_108b4104e74cda364c07c6abc725aa66
#
_entry.id   108b4104e74cda364c07c6abc725aa66
#
_cell.length_a   1.000
_cell.length_b   1.000
_cell.length_c   1.000
_cell.angle_alpha   90.00
_cell.angle_beta   90.00
_cell.angle_gamma   90.00
#
_symmetry.space_group_name_H-M   'P 1'
#
loop_
_entity.id
_entity.type
_entity.pdbx_description
1 polymer ?
#
loop_
_entity_poly.entity_id
_entity_poly.type
_entity_poly.pdbx_seq_one_letter_code
_entity_poly.pdbx_strand_id
1 'polypeptide(L)'
;MEHQWIRVADDVRLEVASAGPGDAPPVVLIHGNGPNCRQFAPQFTTLAERYRLIAPSLRGHGRSDMPSAPTVGDFTVARLAQDVLAVLDHLEVERAHLVGNSLGGLVGFELATTVPGRLATLTTFGSTAQLRSNAALVWTVRGTVAALGTTVTGRLAGRSAADPEVGRTIAGLMAEADRRAVGFVSWNIATYDYTTALRGNAVPWLLLRGELDRGINRVLGSTLAVVEAREDAQRVDLAAAGHFANLEQPAAFDEALDAFLRGHLPSPERPG
;
A
#
# COMPACT_ATOMS: atom_id res chain seq x y z
N MET A 1 0.80 -14.49 13.21
CA MET A 1 1.34 -14.00 11.93
C MET A 1 2.50 -14.90 11.54
N GLU A 2 2.37 -15.58 10.40
CA GLU A 2 3.37 -16.46 9.81
C GLU A 2 4.14 -15.72 8.72
N HIS A 3 5.38 -16.13 8.44
CA HIS A 3 6.20 -15.56 7.39
C HIS A 3 6.67 -16.66 6.44
N GLN A 4 6.54 -16.40 5.14
CA GLN A 4 7.05 -17.27 4.09
C GLN A 4 7.74 -16.45 2.99
N TRP A 5 8.56 -17.10 2.15
CA TRP A 5 9.22 -16.46 1.01
C TRP A 5 8.65 -17.01 -0.28
N ILE A 6 8.03 -16.14 -1.07
CA ILE A 6 7.40 -16.50 -2.34
C ILE A 6 8.25 -15.97 -3.48
N ARG A 7 8.62 -16.84 -4.42
CA ARG A 7 9.38 -16.46 -5.62
C ARG A 7 8.47 -15.75 -6.61
N VAL A 8 8.82 -14.51 -6.98
CA VAL A 8 8.06 -13.68 -7.93
C VAL A 8 8.85 -13.41 -9.23
N ALA A 9 10.14 -13.70 -9.23
CA ALA A 9 11.01 -13.68 -10.39
C ALA A 9 12.19 -14.67 -10.17
N ASP A 10 13.00 -14.91 -11.19
CA ASP A 10 14.08 -15.90 -11.12
C ASP A 10 15.03 -15.66 -9.93
N ASP A 11 15.35 -14.41 -9.65
CA ASP A 11 16.27 -13.98 -8.61
C ASP A 11 15.63 -13.17 -7.47
N VAL A 12 14.29 -13.12 -7.40
CA VAL A 12 13.56 -12.32 -6.39
C VAL A 12 12.51 -13.16 -5.67
N ARG A 13 12.64 -13.25 -4.34
CA ARG A 13 11.62 -13.76 -3.44
C ARG A 13 11.12 -12.61 -2.56
N LEU A 14 9.83 -12.56 -2.33
CA LEU A 14 9.23 -11.64 -1.37
C LEU A 14 9.00 -12.34 -0.03
N GLU A 15 9.32 -11.63 1.06
CA GLU A 15 8.80 -11.95 2.40
C GLU A 15 7.30 -11.66 2.39
N VAL A 16 6.50 -12.64 2.75
CA VAL A 16 5.04 -12.49 2.85
C VAL A 16 4.60 -12.87 4.25
N ALA A 17 4.01 -11.93 4.97
CA ALA A 17 3.34 -12.19 6.23
C ALA A 17 1.89 -12.58 5.98
N SER A 18 1.38 -13.60 6.69
CA SER A 18 -0.01 -14.04 6.59
C SER A 18 -0.59 -14.42 7.94
N ALA A 19 -1.89 -14.27 8.08
CA ALA A 19 -2.68 -14.77 9.21
C ALA A 19 -4.17 -14.85 8.82
N GLY A 20 -4.92 -15.58 9.63
CA GLY A 20 -6.36 -15.79 9.45
C GLY A 20 -6.70 -17.10 8.76
N PRO A 21 -7.98 -17.52 8.79
CA PRO A 21 -8.44 -18.77 8.17
C PRO A 21 -8.19 -18.77 6.66
N GLY A 22 -7.78 -19.91 6.11
CA GLY A 22 -7.44 -20.03 4.68
C GLY A 22 -8.65 -19.83 3.74
N ASP A 23 -9.85 -20.11 4.23
CA ASP A 23 -11.14 -19.97 3.54
C ASP A 23 -11.82 -18.60 3.78
N ALA A 24 -11.26 -17.77 4.68
CA ALA A 24 -11.80 -16.44 4.92
C ALA A 24 -11.50 -15.49 3.72
N PRO A 25 -12.31 -14.42 3.54
CA PRO A 25 -12.11 -13.46 2.46
C PRO A 25 -10.68 -12.89 2.46
N PRO A 26 -9.95 -12.99 1.33
CA PRO A 26 -8.54 -12.57 1.27
C PRO A 26 -8.43 -11.04 1.20
N VAL A 27 -7.58 -10.49 2.06
CA VAL A 27 -7.22 -9.06 2.09
C VAL A 27 -5.71 -8.94 1.92
N VAL A 28 -5.28 -8.31 0.84
CA VAL A 28 -3.87 -8.02 0.57
C VAL A 28 -3.52 -6.62 1.05
N LEU A 29 -2.47 -6.53 1.88
CA LEU A 29 -2.04 -5.31 2.56
C LEU A 29 -0.68 -4.87 2.00
N ILE A 30 -0.61 -3.73 1.31
CA ILE A 30 0.61 -3.29 0.61
C ILE A 30 1.13 -1.99 1.22
N HIS A 31 2.35 -2.05 1.73
CA HIS A 31 3.04 -0.96 2.41
C HIS A 31 3.51 0.16 1.48
N GLY A 32 3.91 1.29 2.05
CA GLY A 32 4.49 2.44 1.36
C GLY A 32 5.95 2.24 0.92
N ASN A 33 6.54 3.27 0.29
CA ASN A 33 7.96 3.26 -0.08
C ASN A 33 8.83 3.44 1.18
N GLY A 34 9.55 2.40 1.56
CA GLY A 34 10.43 2.34 2.73
C GLY A 34 10.02 1.34 3.79
N PRO A 35 8.76 1.32 4.29
CA PRO A 35 8.28 0.29 5.21
C PRO A 35 8.27 -1.13 4.61
N ASN A 36 7.67 -2.07 5.32
CA ASN A 36 7.56 -3.47 4.95
C ASN A 36 6.24 -4.06 5.50
N CYS A 37 6.02 -5.37 5.35
CA CYS A 37 4.78 -6.06 5.76
C CYS A 37 4.40 -5.81 7.23
N ARG A 38 5.37 -5.56 8.12
CA ARG A 38 5.12 -5.28 9.54
C ARG A 38 4.45 -3.93 9.80
N GLN A 39 4.34 -3.06 8.79
CA GLN A 39 3.51 -1.86 8.88
C GLN A 39 2.07 -2.20 9.30
N PHE A 40 1.57 -3.36 8.93
CA PHE A 40 0.20 -3.78 9.18
C PHE A 40 0.03 -4.63 10.45
N ALA A 41 1.01 -4.63 11.36
CA ALA A 41 0.94 -5.40 12.60
C ALA A 41 -0.35 -5.16 13.42
N PRO A 42 -0.89 -3.93 13.57
CA PRO A 42 -2.18 -3.72 14.22
C PRO A 42 -3.32 -4.46 13.53
N GLN A 43 -3.40 -4.41 12.19
CA GLN A 43 -4.45 -5.05 11.39
C GLN A 43 -4.40 -6.58 11.49
N PHE A 44 -3.21 -7.15 11.58
CA PHE A 44 -3.04 -8.58 11.86
C PHE A 44 -3.60 -8.98 13.22
N THR A 45 -3.58 -8.09 14.21
CA THR A 45 -4.14 -8.36 15.54
C THR A 45 -5.65 -8.29 15.56
N THR A 46 -6.26 -7.36 14.81
CA THR A 46 -7.67 -7.04 14.92
C THR A 46 -8.54 -7.72 13.84
N LEU A 47 -8.00 -7.93 12.63
CA LEU A 47 -8.77 -8.38 11.48
C LEU A 47 -8.53 -9.84 11.11
N ALA A 48 -7.47 -10.50 11.63
CA ALA A 48 -7.13 -11.87 11.23
C ALA A 48 -8.15 -12.94 11.64
N GLU A 49 -9.05 -12.65 12.58
CA GLU A 49 -10.14 -13.57 12.92
C GLU A 49 -11.22 -13.67 11.82
N ARG A 50 -11.35 -12.61 11.00
CA ARG A 50 -12.40 -12.49 9.99
C ARG A 50 -11.91 -12.57 8.56
N TYR A 51 -10.64 -12.27 8.33
CA TYR A 51 -10.05 -12.17 7.00
C TYR A 51 -8.78 -13.00 6.88
N ARG A 52 -8.52 -13.56 5.71
CA ARG A 52 -7.22 -14.09 5.33
C ARG A 52 -6.31 -12.92 4.93
N LEU A 53 -5.50 -12.45 5.87
CA LEU A 53 -4.59 -11.32 5.65
C LEU A 53 -3.30 -11.79 4.98
N ILE A 54 -2.87 -11.07 3.95
CA ILE A 54 -1.67 -11.35 3.15
C ILE A 54 -0.92 -10.03 2.98
N ALA A 55 0.28 -9.90 3.54
CA ALA A 55 1.08 -8.68 3.44
C ALA A 55 2.46 -9.00 2.87
N PRO A 56 2.70 -8.78 1.58
CA PRO A 56 4.04 -8.88 1.02
C PRO A 56 4.88 -7.66 1.41
N SER A 57 6.15 -7.87 1.76
CA SER A 57 7.18 -6.84 1.65
C SER A 57 7.56 -6.73 0.17
N LEU A 58 7.43 -5.56 -0.44
CA LEU A 58 7.80 -5.35 -1.84
C LEU A 58 9.31 -5.57 -2.04
N ARG A 59 9.75 -5.86 -3.28
CA ARG A 59 11.16 -6.08 -3.59
C ARG A 59 12.06 -4.96 -3.03
N GLY A 60 13.17 -5.35 -2.41
CA GLY A 60 14.11 -4.43 -1.77
C GLY A 60 13.61 -3.76 -0.48
N HIS A 61 12.47 -4.21 0.06
CA HIS A 61 11.91 -3.74 1.34
C HIS A 61 11.84 -4.89 2.35
N GLY A 62 12.04 -4.58 3.63
CA GLY A 62 12.05 -5.59 4.68
C GLY A 62 13.09 -6.67 4.40
N ARG A 63 12.66 -7.93 4.39
CA ARG A 63 13.52 -9.08 4.12
C ARG A 63 13.37 -9.64 2.70
N SER A 64 12.63 -8.95 1.84
CA SER A 64 12.50 -9.32 0.43
C SER A 64 13.79 -9.11 -0.33
N ASP A 65 14.04 -9.99 -1.31
CA ASP A 65 15.26 -9.92 -2.12
C ASP A 65 15.30 -8.64 -2.97
N MET A 66 16.52 -8.18 -3.24
CA MET A 66 16.83 -7.24 -4.33
C MET A 66 17.15 -8.04 -5.59
N PRO A 67 16.79 -7.59 -6.79
CA PRO A 67 17.35 -8.15 -8.02
C PRO A 67 18.88 -8.16 -7.97
N SER A 68 19.51 -9.16 -8.57
CA SER A 68 20.97 -9.31 -8.57
C SER A 68 21.70 -8.15 -9.24
N ALA A 69 21.11 -7.58 -10.30
CA ALA A 69 21.60 -6.38 -11.02
C ALA A 69 20.48 -5.33 -11.12
N PRO A 70 20.13 -4.65 -10.01
CA PRO A 70 18.92 -3.84 -9.93
C PRO A 70 19.02 -2.59 -10.80
N THR A 71 17.98 -2.34 -11.57
CA THR A 71 17.79 -1.13 -12.40
C THR A 71 16.54 -0.35 -11.97
N VAL A 72 16.38 0.88 -12.46
CA VAL A 72 15.15 1.65 -12.26
C VAL A 72 13.92 0.92 -12.81
N GLY A 73 14.07 0.18 -13.91
CA GLY A 73 13.00 -0.59 -14.55
C GLY A 73 12.41 -1.71 -13.68
N ASP A 74 13.21 -2.24 -12.75
CA ASP A 74 12.76 -3.30 -11.84
C ASP A 74 11.84 -2.78 -10.71
N PHE A 75 11.70 -1.46 -10.57
CA PHE A 75 10.93 -0.81 -9.51
C PHE A 75 9.82 0.10 -10.04
N THR A 76 9.35 -0.13 -11.25
CA THR A 76 8.14 0.53 -11.77
C THR A 76 6.91 0.04 -11.02
N VAL A 77 5.86 0.87 -10.94
CA VAL A 77 4.59 0.47 -10.29
C VAL A 77 4.02 -0.78 -10.94
N ALA A 78 4.07 -0.87 -12.27
CA ALA A 78 3.63 -2.05 -13.02
C ALA A 78 4.42 -3.32 -12.62
N ARG A 79 5.76 -3.22 -12.43
CA ARG A 79 6.55 -4.35 -11.98
C ARG A 79 6.20 -4.78 -10.55
N LEU A 80 6.01 -3.84 -9.64
CA LEU A 80 5.58 -4.12 -8.27
C LEU A 80 4.17 -4.75 -8.24
N ALA A 81 3.28 -4.31 -9.12
CA ALA A 81 1.95 -4.91 -9.28
C ALA A 81 2.02 -6.36 -9.78
N GLN A 82 2.92 -6.66 -10.72
CA GLN A 82 3.19 -8.04 -11.19
C GLN A 82 3.69 -8.94 -10.05
N ASP A 83 4.57 -8.42 -9.17
CA ASP A 83 5.03 -9.18 -8.02
C ASP A 83 3.88 -9.53 -7.06
N VAL A 84 2.98 -8.58 -6.82
CA VAL A 84 1.78 -8.82 -5.98
C VAL A 84 0.88 -9.86 -6.62
N LEU A 85 0.65 -9.81 -7.94
CA LEU A 85 -0.10 -10.85 -8.65
C LEU A 85 0.56 -12.22 -8.52
N ALA A 86 1.88 -12.32 -8.67
CA ALA A 86 2.61 -13.58 -8.51
C ALA A 86 2.48 -14.15 -7.09
N VAL A 87 2.42 -13.28 -6.06
CA VAL A 87 2.12 -13.71 -4.69
C VAL A 87 0.70 -14.27 -4.58
N LEU A 88 -0.31 -13.58 -5.14
CA LEU A 88 -1.69 -14.03 -5.12
C LEU A 88 -1.86 -15.36 -5.89
N ASP A 89 -1.22 -15.50 -7.05
CA ASP A 89 -1.24 -16.73 -7.87
C ASP A 89 -0.61 -17.90 -7.11
N HIS A 90 0.54 -17.69 -6.45
CA HIS A 90 1.18 -18.71 -5.62
C HIS A 90 0.31 -19.16 -4.45
N LEU A 91 -0.49 -18.25 -3.89
CA LEU A 91 -1.41 -18.53 -2.77
C LEU A 91 -2.80 -18.98 -3.22
N GLU A 92 -2.98 -19.22 -4.52
CA GLU A 92 -4.25 -19.61 -5.15
C GLU A 92 -5.40 -18.62 -4.82
N VAL A 93 -5.09 -17.32 -4.80
CA VAL A 93 -6.05 -16.24 -4.56
C VAL A 93 -6.44 -15.62 -5.89
N GLU A 94 -7.60 -15.97 -6.41
CA GLU A 94 -8.11 -15.45 -7.68
C GLU A 94 -8.51 -13.98 -7.57
N ARG A 95 -9.14 -13.58 -6.45
CA ARG A 95 -9.65 -12.23 -6.23
C ARG A 95 -9.50 -11.83 -4.77
N ALA A 96 -9.00 -10.63 -4.50
CA ALA A 96 -8.74 -10.14 -3.14
C ALA A 96 -9.25 -8.71 -2.94
N HIS A 97 -9.56 -8.36 -1.70
CA HIS A 97 -9.61 -6.96 -1.27
C HIS A 97 -8.18 -6.43 -1.16
N LEU A 98 -7.90 -5.25 -1.73
CA LEU A 98 -6.57 -4.64 -1.65
C LEU A 98 -6.60 -3.39 -0.78
N VAL A 99 -5.66 -3.31 0.15
CA VAL A 99 -5.44 -2.15 1.03
C VAL A 99 -4.02 -1.64 0.80
N GLY A 100 -3.86 -0.43 0.32
CA GLY A 100 -2.55 0.13 -0.03
C GLY A 100 -2.24 1.47 0.61
N ASN A 101 -1.06 1.55 1.27
CA ASN A 101 -0.49 2.79 1.75
C ASN A 101 0.43 3.42 0.71
N SER A 102 0.28 4.69 0.41
CA SER A 102 1.25 5.45 -0.41
C SER A 102 1.60 4.70 -1.71
N LEU A 103 2.81 4.16 -1.85
CA LEU A 103 3.22 3.29 -2.96
C LEU A 103 2.27 2.10 -3.14
N GLY A 104 1.83 1.47 -2.05
CA GLY A 104 0.86 0.37 -2.09
C GLY A 104 -0.48 0.79 -2.70
N GLY A 105 -0.89 2.03 -2.49
CA GLY A 105 -2.06 2.61 -3.17
C GLY A 105 -1.85 2.75 -4.68
N LEU A 106 -0.64 3.12 -5.14
CA LEU A 106 -0.31 3.17 -6.55
C LEU A 106 -0.31 1.77 -7.19
N VAL A 107 0.21 0.77 -6.48
CA VAL A 107 0.11 -0.64 -6.90
C VAL A 107 -1.37 -1.04 -7.02
N GLY A 108 -2.21 -0.62 -6.07
CA GLY A 108 -3.66 -0.82 -6.15
C GLY A 108 -4.30 -0.14 -7.35
N PHE A 109 -3.93 1.10 -7.69
CA PHE A 109 -4.41 1.79 -8.88
C PHE A 109 -3.99 1.09 -10.18
N GLU A 110 -2.74 0.63 -10.25
CA GLU A 110 -2.24 -0.14 -11.39
C GLU A 110 -3.05 -1.42 -11.58
N LEU A 111 -3.26 -2.20 -10.51
CA LEU A 111 -4.05 -3.44 -10.58
C LEU A 111 -5.52 -3.18 -10.92
N ALA A 112 -6.14 -2.15 -10.32
CA ALA A 112 -7.51 -1.79 -10.60
C ALA A 112 -7.71 -1.40 -12.07
N THR A 113 -6.73 -0.80 -12.71
CA THR A 113 -6.83 -0.33 -14.10
C THR A 113 -6.38 -1.37 -15.13
N THR A 114 -5.49 -2.28 -14.78
CA THR A 114 -4.97 -3.29 -15.72
C THR A 114 -5.65 -4.65 -15.59
N VAL A 115 -5.99 -5.07 -14.38
CA VAL A 115 -6.61 -6.38 -14.09
C VAL A 115 -7.72 -6.26 -13.04
N PRO A 116 -8.78 -5.45 -13.28
CA PRO A 116 -9.82 -5.16 -12.28
C PRO A 116 -10.51 -6.41 -11.72
N GLY A 117 -10.60 -7.49 -12.50
CA GLY A 117 -11.17 -8.76 -12.08
C GLY A 117 -10.44 -9.44 -10.91
N ARG A 118 -9.17 -9.07 -10.66
CA ARG A 118 -8.38 -9.59 -9.53
C ARG A 118 -8.68 -8.87 -8.20
N LEU A 119 -9.43 -7.76 -8.24
CA LEU A 119 -9.76 -6.97 -7.05
C LEU A 119 -11.25 -7.06 -6.71
N ALA A 120 -11.55 -7.46 -5.48
CA ALA A 120 -12.89 -7.36 -4.91
C ALA A 120 -13.23 -5.90 -4.56
N THR A 121 -12.30 -5.23 -3.88
CA THR A 121 -12.33 -3.79 -3.57
C THR A 121 -10.92 -3.21 -3.56
N LEU A 122 -10.82 -1.91 -3.63
CA LEU A 122 -9.59 -1.16 -3.41
C LEU A 122 -9.77 -0.22 -2.22
N THR A 123 -8.87 -0.25 -1.25
CA THR A 123 -8.75 0.75 -0.19
C THR A 123 -7.39 1.41 -0.29
N THR A 124 -7.35 2.75 -0.29
CA THR A 124 -6.10 3.50 -0.36
C THR A 124 -6.01 4.54 0.74
N PHE A 125 -4.81 4.75 1.28
CA PHE A 125 -4.52 5.82 2.23
C PHE A 125 -3.09 6.34 2.04
N GLY A 126 -2.88 7.62 2.38
CA GLY A 126 -1.60 8.27 2.12
C GLY A 126 -1.20 8.29 0.62
N SER A 127 -2.17 8.18 -0.28
CA SER A 127 -1.96 8.06 -1.74
C SER A 127 -2.80 9.09 -2.49
N THR A 128 -2.34 9.46 -3.68
CA THR A 128 -3.10 10.26 -4.64
C THR A 128 -3.14 9.56 -6.00
N ALA A 129 -4.22 9.72 -6.76
CA ALA A 129 -4.35 9.13 -8.10
C ALA A 129 -3.55 9.88 -9.17
N GLN A 130 -3.08 11.08 -8.86
CA GLN A 130 -2.26 11.89 -9.76
C GLN A 130 -1.17 12.61 -8.98
N LEU A 131 0.04 12.54 -9.48
CA LEU A 131 1.16 13.35 -8.98
C LEU A 131 1.95 13.91 -10.15
N ARG A 132 2.27 15.21 -10.07
CA ARG A 132 3.15 15.91 -11.01
C ARG A 132 4.24 16.61 -10.20
N SER A 133 5.35 15.93 -9.99
CA SER A 133 6.52 16.52 -9.34
C SER A 133 7.43 17.16 -10.38
N ASN A 134 8.08 18.27 -10.02
CA ASN A 134 9.14 18.80 -10.86
C ASN A 134 10.45 17.99 -10.68
N ALA A 135 11.28 17.98 -11.72
CA ALA A 135 12.53 17.23 -11.72
C ALA A 135 13.46 17.59 -10.54
N ALA A 136 13.50 18.85 -10.13
CA ALA A 136 14.33 19.30 -9.02
C ALA A 136 13.92 18.64 -7.68
N LEU A 137 12.63 18.53 -7.41
CA LEU A 137 12.12 17.85 -6.21
C LEU A 137 12.48 16.37 -6.22
N VAL A 138 12.34 15.70 -7.36
CA VAL A 138 12.70 14.28 -7.52
C VAL A 138 14.19 14.06 -7.26
N TRP A 139 15.07 14.89 -7.86
CA TRP A 139 16.50 14.82 -7.62
C TRP A 139 16.85 15.09 -6.16
N THR A 140 16.17 16.04 -5.50
CA THR A 140 16.37 16.33 -4.08
C THR A 140 16.03 15.13 -3.20
N VAL A 141 14.84 14.51 -3.40
CA VAL A 141 14.44 13.33 -2.63
C VAL A 141 15.43 12.18 -2.83
N ARG A 142 15.80 11.87 -4.08
CA ARG A 142 16.81 10.84 -4.38
C ARG A 142 18.16 11.13 -3.75
N GLY A 143 18.65 12.36 -3.90
CA GLY A 143 19.91 12.80 -3.31
C GLY A 143 19.90 12.65 -1.79
N THR A 144 18.80 13.01 -1.14
CA THR A 144 18.61 12.85 0.30
C THR A 144 18.67 11.39 0.72
N VAL A 145 17.90 10.51 0.06
CA VAL A 145 17.93 9.06 0.36
C VAL A 145 19.30 8.46 0.08
N ALA A 146 19.93 8.83 -1.03
CA ALA A 146 21.26 8.32 -1.39
C ALA A 146 22.34 8.78 -0.39
N ALA A 147 22.28 10.03 0.06
CA ALA A 147 23.27 10.62 0.95
C ALA A 147 23.07 10.20 2.42
N LEU A 148 21.82 10.23 2.91
CA LEU A 148 21.51 10.04 4.32
C LEU A 148 21.11 8.59 4.65
N GLY A 149 20.75 7.77 3.66
CA GLY A 149 20.27 6.41 3.81
C GLY A 149 18.86 6.31 4.41
N THR A 150 18.32 5.09 4.42
CA THR A 150 16.95 4.80 4.86
C THR A 150 16.74 5.01 6.37
N THR A 151 17.77 4.82 7.18
CA THR A 151 17.70 5.04 8.63
C THR A 151 17.42 6.51 8.97
N VAL A 152 18.12 7.45 8.32
CA VAL A 152 17.93 8.89 8.61
C VAL A 152 16.63 9.39 8.00
N THR A 153 16.32 9.00 6.77
CA THR A 153 15.04 9.37 6.12
C THR A 153 13.85 8.80 6.86
N GLY A 154 13.97 7.57 7.42
CA GLY A 154 12.96 6.97 8.29
C GLY A 154 12.73 7.76 9.58
N ARG A 155 13.80 8.24 10.22
CA ARG A 155 13.68 9.12 11.41
C ARG A 155 12.99 10.44 11.07
N LEU A 156 13.25 11.00 9.89
CA LEU A 156 12.58 12.22 9.43
C LEU A 156 11.09 11.97 9.15
N ALA A 157 10.76 10.87 8.50
CA ALA A 157 9.37 10.46 8.28
C ALA A 157 8.64 10.22 9.61
N GLY A 158 9.26 9.52 10.56
CA GLY A 158 8.68 9.26 11.88
C GLY A 158 8.40 10.53 12.70
N ARG A 159 9.14 11.64 12.45
CA ARG A 159 8.85 12.92 13.12
C ARG A 159 7.52 13.56 12.70
N SER A 160 6.92 13.11 11.61
CA SER A 160 5.61 13.60 11.18
C SER A 160 4.45 12.93 11.93
N ALA A 161 4.68 11.80 12.59
CA ALA A 161 3.67 11.16 13.42
C ALA A 161 3.42 11.96 14.71
N ALA A 162 2.15 12.04 15.11
CA ALA A 162 1.76 12.74 16.34
C ALA A 162 2.25 12.01 17.59
N ASP A 163 2.28 10.67 17.54
CA ASP A 163 2.81 9.82 18.61
C ASP A 163 4.29 9.49 18.38
N PRO A 164 5.19 9.81 19.31
CA PRO A 164 6.62 9.47 19.21
C PRO A 164 6.90 7.95 19.11
N GLU A 165 6.05 7.08 19.66
CA GLU A 165 6.22 5.63 19.57
C GLU A 165 5.90 5.13 18.15
N VAL A 166 4.81 5.61 17.58
CA VAL A 166 4.49 5.40 16.16
C VAL A 166 5.62 5.92 15.26
N GLY A 167 6.15 7.10 15.58
CA GLY A 167 7.30 7.67 14.87
C GLY A 167 8.56 6.78 14.92
N ARG A 168 8.85 6.15 16.06
CA ARG A 168 9.95 5.17 16.19
C ARG A 168 9.68 3.91 15.38
N THR A 169 8.45 3.42 15.39
CA THR A 169 8.03 2.25 14.61
C THR A 169 8.22 2.52 13.10
N ILE A 170 7.73 3.64 12.59
CA ILE A 170 7.92 4.06 11.19
C ILE A 170 9.42 4.11 10.84
N ALA A 171 10.24 4.74 11.69
CA ALA A 171 11.67 4.85 11.48
C ALA A 171 12.36 3.47 11.43
N GLY A 172 11.98 2.54 12.30
CA GLY A 172 12.47 1.18 12.32
C GLY A 172 12.13 0.41 11.04
N LEU A 173 10.86 0.46 10.61
CA LEU A 173 10.39 -0.20 9.39
C LEU A 173 11.14 0.30 8.14
N MET A 174 11.34 1.61 8.03
CA MET A 174 12.03 2.21 6.89
C MET A 174 13.54 1.91 6.88
N ALA A 175 14.16 1.71 8.04
CA ALA A 175 15.58 1.40 8.15
C ALA A 175 15.95 0.04 7.53
N GLU A 176 14.99 -0.86 7.38
CA GLU A 176 15.19 -2.20 6.82
C GLU A 176 15.14 -2.24 5.27
N ALA A 177 14.79 -1.16 4.61
CA ALA A 177 14.73 -1.11 3.16
C ALA A 177 16.12 -0.86 2.53
N ASP A 178 16.39 -1.49 1.38
CA ASP A 178 17.54 -1.15 0.55
C ASP A 178 17.37 0.29 0.01
N ARG A 179 18.36 1.16 0.27
CA ARG A 179 18.32 2.57 -0.16
C ARG A 179 18.18 2.74 -1.68
N ARG A 180 18.69 1.77 -2.48
CA ARG A 180 18.57 1.79 -3.95
C ARG A 180 17.13 1.54 -4.35
N ALA A 181 16.46 0.55 -3.72
CA ALA A 181 15.05 0.28 -3.95
C ALA A 181 14.20 1.52 -3.69
N VAL A 182 14.35 2.14 -2.51
CA VAL A 182 13.64 3.38 -2.16
C VAL A 182 13.92 4.50 -3.18
N GLY A 183 15.18 4.64 -3.62
CA GLY A 183 15.58 5.62 -4.63
C GLY A 183 14.98 5.35 -6.02
N PHE A 184 14.97 4.11 -6.48
CA PHE A 184 14.38 3.71 -7.77
C PHE A 184 12.87 3.88 -7.78
N VAL A 185 12.20 3.45 -6.70
CA VAL A 185 10.75 3.69 -6.53
C VAL A 185 10.46 5.19 -6.56
N SER A 186 11.18 6.01 -5.78
CA SER A 186 10.96 7.46 -5.73
C SER A 186 11.10 8.13 -7.10
N TRP A 187 11.96 7.59 -7.97
CA TRP A 187 12.07 8.05 -9.35
C TRP A 187 10.82 7.71 -10.18
N ASN A 188 10.36 6.46 -10.09
CA ASN A 188 9.26 5.95 -10.90
C ASN A 188 7.89 6.55 -10.50
N ILE A 189 7.73 6.96 -9.22
CA ILE A 189 6.48 7.55 -8.72
C ILE A 189 6.49 9.08 -8.70
N ALA A 190 7.46 9.70 -9.35
CA ALA A 190 7.58 11.17 -9.40
C ALA A 190 6.48 11.84 -10.23
N THR A 191 5.99 11.16 -11.25
CA THR A 191 4.92 11.65 -12.12
C THR A 191 4.09 10.48 -12.62
N TYR A 192 2.80 10.55 -12.37
CA TYR A 192 1.81 9.55 -12.82
C TYR A 192 0.41 10.17 -12.84
N ASP A 193 -0.50 9.53 -13.58
CA ASP A 193 -1.90 9.94 -13.66
C ASP A 193 -2.81 8.74 -13.93
N TYR A 194 -3.51 8.29 -12.91
CA TYR A 194 -4.54 7.24 -12.97
C TYR A 194 -5.97 7.80 -13.00
N THR A 195 -6.15 9.13 -12.94
CA THR A 195 -7.47 9.75 -12.73
C THR A 195 -8.50 9.37 -13.79
N THR A 196 -8.11 9.36 -15.07
CA THR A 196 -9.02 9.00 -16.17
C THR A 196 -9.42 7.52 -16.09
N ALA A 197 -8.45 6.63 -15.87
CA ALA A 197 -8.71 5.19 -15.81
C ALA A 197 -9.54 4.81 -14.58
N LEU A 198 -9.30 5.45 -13.43
CA LEU A 198 -10.07 5.21 -12.20
C LEU A 198 -11.49 5.77 -12.25
N ARG A 199 -11.74 6.83 -13.02
CA ARG A 199 -13.08 7.39 -13.17
C ARG A 199 -14.06 6.43 -13.86
N GLY A 200 -13.58 5.65 -14.80
CA GLY A 200 -14.36 4.63 -15.51
C GLY A 200 -14.23 3.22 -14.93
N ASN A 201 -13.56 3.08 -13.77
CA ASN A 201 -13.29 1.78 -13.18
C ASN A 201 -14.49 1.29 -12.34
N ALA A 202 -14.72 -0.04 -12.32
CA ALA A 202 -15.84 -0.66 -11.60
C ALA A 202 -15.41 -1.33 -10.28
N VAL A 203 -14.14 -1.23 -9.87
CA VAL A 203 -13.68 -1.76 -8.58
C VAL A 203 -14.13 -0.81 -7.47
N PRO A 204 -14.98 -1.25 -6.51
CA PRO A 204 -15.39 -0.39 -5.39
C PRO A 204 -14.18 0.17 -4.64
N TRP A 205 -14.19 1.48 -4.34
CA TRP A 205 -13.01 2.15 -3.80
C TRP A 205 -13.32 2.90 -2.50
N LEU A 206 -12.52 2.61 -1.46
CA LEU A 206 -12.48 3.37 -0.21
C LEU A 206 -11.20 4.21 -0.18
N LEU A 207 -11.36 5.53 -0.05
CA LEU A 207 -10.27 6.46 0.25
C LEU A 207 -10.30 6.79 1.75
N LEU A 208 -9.31 6.29 2.51
CA LEU A 208 -9.08 6.71 3.89
C LEU A 208 -8.12 7.90 3.90
N ARG A 209 -8.60 9.07 4.32
CA ARG A 209 -7.81 10.29 4.34
C ARG A 209 -7.39 10.64 5.77
N GLY A 210 -6.11 10.60 6.04
CA GLY A 210 -5.58 11.15 7.30
C GLY A 210 -5.63 12.68 7.28
N GLU A 211 -6.31 13.30 8.24
CA GLU A 211 -6.46 14.76 8.29
C GLU A 211 -5.12 15.50 8.42
N LEU A 212 -4.16 14.88 9.10
CA LEU A 212 -2.82 15.44 9.34
C LEU A 212 -1.80 15.12 8.24
N ASP A 213 -2.14 14.33 7.22
CA ASP A 213 -1.26 14.06 6.06
C ASP A 213 -1.17 15.30 5.14
N ARG A 214 -0.47 16.32 5.61
CA ARG A 214 -0.35 17.60 4.91
C ARG A 214 0.27 17.46 3.52
N GLY A 215 1.15 16.47 3.33
CA GLY A 215 1.85 16.23 2.06
C GLY A 215 0.88 15.78 0.98
N ILE A 216 0.17 14.71 1.23
CA ILE A 216 -0.80 14.14 0.30
C ILE A 216 -2.03 15.04 0.15
N ASN A 217 -2.55 15.60 1.24
CA ASN A 217 -3.74 16.45 1.20
C ASN A 217 -3.59 17.67 0.29
N ARG A 218 -2.36 18.21 0.09
CA ARG A 218 -2.10 19.30 -0.86
C ARG A 218 -2.32 18.92 -2.33
N VAL A 219 -2.13 17.65 -2.67
CA VAL A 219 -2.20 17.15 -4.05
C VAL A 219 -3.39 16.21 -4.29
N LEU A 220 -4.27 16.07 -3.28
CA LEU A 220 -5.38 15.12 -3.31
C LEU A 220 -6.57 15.58 -4.17
N GLY A 221 -6.63 16.84 -4.61
CA GLY A 221 -7.82 17.42 -5.26
C GLY A 221 -8.31 16.64 -6.46
N SER A 222 -7.44 16.20 -7.36
CA SER A 222 -7.80 15.37 -8.52
C SER A 222 -8.34 14.00 -8.12
N THR A 223 -7.82 13.42 -7.06
CA THR A 223 -8.28 12.14 -6.50
C THR A 223 -9.68 12.28 -5.90
N LEU A 224 -9.91 13.34 -5.12
CA LEU A 224 -11.23 13.63 -4.55
C LEU A 224 -12.28 13.80 -5.65
N ALA A 225 -11.95 14.51 -6.72
CA ALA A 225 -12.85 14.68 -7.87
C ALA A 225 -13.19 13.33 -8.58
N VAL A 226 -12.29 12.33 -8.53
CA VAL A 226 -12.59 10.98 -9.02
C VAL A 226 -13.52 10.25 -8.06
N VAL A 227 -13.23 10.30 -6.75
CA VAL A 227 -14.05 9.64 -5.71
C VAL A 227 -15.46 10.21 -5.71
N GLU A 228 -15.62 11.55 -5.77
CA GLU A 228 -16.91 12.23 -5.77
C GLU A 228 -17.75 11.96 -7.04
N ALA A 229 -17.09 11.62 -8.15
CA ALA A 229 -17.77 11.31 -9.41
C ALA A 229 -18.23 9.84 -9.53
N ARG A 230 -17.96 9.00 -8.53
CA ARG A 230 -18.25 7.56 -8.56
C ARG A 230 -19.22 7.16 -7.43
N GLU A 231 -20.29 6.44 -7.79
CA GLU A 231 -21.25 5.93 -6.80
C GLU A 231 -20.71 4.79 -5.94
N ASP A 232 -19.73 4.03 -6.46
CA ASP A 232 -19.06 2.91 -5.80
C ASP A 232 -17.75 3.30 -5.10
N ALA A 233 -17.48 4.61 -4.99
CA ALA A 233 -16.33 5.13 -4.24
C ALA A 233 -16.78 5.89 -2.99
N GLN A 234 -16.03 5.71 -1.90
CA GLN A 234 -16.31 6.30 -0.60
C GLN A 234 -15.06 6.99 -0.06
N ARG A 235 -15.25 8.06 0.69
CA ARG A 235 -14.20 8.71 1.48
C ARG A 235 -14.56 8.66 2.95
N VAL A 236 -13.58 8.28 3.77
CA VAL A 236 -13.63 8.42 5.22
C VAL A 236 -12.43 9.23 5.68
N ASP A 237 -12.68 10.30 6.42
CA ASP A 237 -11.65 11.15 7.00
C ASP A 237 -11.33 10.64 8.42
N LEU A 238 -10.04 10.36 8.65
CA LEU A 238 -9.54 9.86 9.92
C LEU A 238 -8.93 11.00 10.72
N ALA A 239 -9.62 11.40 11.78
CA ALA A 239 -9.16 12.46 12.67
C ALA A 239 -7.82 12.10 13.32
N ALA A 240 -6.94 13.08 13.49
CA ALA A 240 -5.62 12.94 14.10
C ALA A 240 -4.70 11.89 13.43
N ALA A 241 -5.03 11.40 12.23
CA ALA A 241 -4.19 10.50 11.46
C ALA A 241 -3.37 11.26 10.41
N GLY A 242 -2.09 10.87 10.25
CA GLY A 242 -1.20 11.36 9.19
C GLY A 242 -1.04 10.35 8.06
N HIS A 243 0.18 10.27 7.53
CA HIS A 243 0.52 9.44 6.38
C HIS A 243 0.41 7.92 6.63
N PHE A 244 0.65 7.52 7.86
CA PHE A 244 0.57 6.13 8.32
C PHE A 244 -0.67 5.92 9.18
N ALA A 245 -1.84 6.28 8.64
CA ALA A 245 -3.11 6.29 9.36
C ALA A 245 -3.43 4.96 10.08
N ASN A 246 -3.02 3.83 9.50
CA ASN A 246 -3.18 2.50 10.07
C ASN A 246 -2.33 2.23 11.33
N LEU A 247 -1.26 2.99 11.54
CA LEU A 247 -0.43 2.97 12.74
C LEU A 247 -0.81 4.08 13.73
N GLU A 248 -1.22 5.25 13.20
CA GLU A 248 -1.50 6.44 14.00
C GLU A 248 -2.89 6.39 14.64
N GLN A 249 -3.88 5.81 13.95
CA GLN A 249 -5.25 5.64 14.42
C GLN A 249 -5.78 4.24 14.09
N PRO A 250 -5.17 3.16 14.61
CA PRO A 250 -5.47 1.79 14.19
C PRO A 250 -6.93 1.39 14.40
N ALA A 251 -7.55 1.79 15.50
CA ALA A 251 -8.95 1.45 15.78
C ALA A 251 -9.92 2.08 14.78
N ALA A 252 -9.80 3.39 14.53
CA ALA A 252 -10.65 4.10 13.57
C ALA A 252 -10.39 3.63 12.12
N PHE A 253 -9.12 3.31 11.80
CA PHE A 253 -8.74 2.74 10.51
C PHE A 253 -9.41 1.39 10.30
N ASP A 254 -9.31 0.49 11.28
CA ASP A 254 -9.85 -0.87 11.21
C ASP A 254 -11.38 -0.87 11.17
N GLU A 255 -12.03 0.01 11.92
CA GLU A 255 -13.49 0.17 11.90
C GLU A 255 -13.99 0.59 10.51
N ALA A 256 -13.38 1.62 9.92
CA ALA A 256 -13.74 2.10 8.59
C ALA A 256 -13.46 1.05 7.50
N LEU A 257 -12.31 0.38 7.58
CA LEU A 257 -11.93 -0.68 6.65
C LEU A 257 -12.89 -1.86 6.74
N ASP A 258 -13.14 -2.38 7.95
CA ASP A 258 -14.01 -3.54 8.18
C ASP A 258 -15.46 -3.26 7.75
N ALA A 259 -15.99 -2.07 8.02
CA ALA A 259 -17.31 -1.67 7.56
C ALA A 259 -17.42 -1.72 6.01
N PHE A 260 -16.40 -1.20 5.32
CA PHE A 260 -16.35 -1.22 3.86
C PHE A 260 -16.20 -2.64 3.31
N LEU A 261 -15.30 -3.45 3.85
CA LEU A 261 -15.08 -4.82 3.39
C LEU A 261 -16.34 -5.67 3.54
N ARG A 262 -17.02 -5.61 4.69
CA ARG A 262 -18.28 -6.35 4.94
C ARG A 262 -19.38 -5.99 3.96
N GLY A 263 -19.46 -4.74 3.52
CA GLY A 263 -20.43 -4.31 2.51
C GLY A 263 -20.18 -4.91 1.11
N HIS A 264 -19.03 -5.55 0.90
CA HIS A 264 -18.59 -6.09 -0.39
C HIS A 264 -18.22 -7.58 -0.34
N LEU A 265 -18.57 -8.26 0.74
CA LEU A 265 -18.46 -9.73 0.80
C LEU A 265 -19.55 -10.37 -0.07
N PRO A 266 -19.29 -11.53 -0.68
CA PRO A 266 -20.35 -12.30 -1.34
C PRO A 266 -21.46 -12.61 -0.33
N SER A 267 -22.70 -12.40 -0.75
CA SER A 267 -23.84 -12.83 0.09
C SER A 267 -23.69 -14.32 0.37
N PRO A 268 -23.92 -14.80 1.62
CA PRO A 268 -23.95 -16.23 1.89
C PRO A 268 -25.00 -16.86 0.96
N GLU A 269 -24.56 -17.86 0.17
CA GLU A 269 -25.49 -18.65 -0.64
C GLU A 269 -26.56 -19.18 0.30
N ARG A 270 -27.84 -18.85 0.01
CA ARG A 270 -28.94 -19.48 0.75
C ARG A 270 -28.89 -20.97 0.39
N PRO A 271 -28.79 -21.89 1.38
CA PRO A 271 -28.88 -23.29 1.08
C PRO A 271 -30.22 -23.51 0.39
N GLY A 272 -30.19 -24.05 -0.84
CA GLY A 272 -31.33 -24.42 -1.64
C GLY A 272 -32.09 -25.61 -1.04
#